data_64c0314e34870b831fd9a849b2ea98e2
#
_entry.id   64c0314e34870b831fd9a849b2ea98e2
#
_cell.length_a   1.000
_cell.length_b   1.000
_cell.length_c   1.000
_cell.angle_alpha   90.00
_cell.angle_beta   90.00
_cell.angle_gamma   90.00
#
_symmetry.space_group_name_H-M   'P 1'
#
loop_
_entity.id
_entity.type
_entity.pdbx_description
1 polymer ?
#
loop_
_entity_poly.entity_id
_entity_poly.type
_entity_poly.pdbx_seq_one_letter_code
_entity_poly.pdbx_strand_id
1 'polypeptide(L)'
;RDQPRSRGLGDVYKRQNLYRDEMAVHLIDQIDYDFSQVEKKSHGLMQRFGSLEVAMRQNDLAWEVQNYLADHPDAVVVNLGCGLDSTGRACDNGSCKIYNLDFPDVIAVRNQLLPAGDREENISCNLNDTEWFTKIDASEGAIFFASGVFYYFLTEQVRTLVQAMADSFPGGVLVFDAANRTAVKMIAKTWLRSAKIQDVGAYFAVSDAKSEISPWDSRL
;
A
#
# COMPACT_ATOMS: atom_id res chain seq x y z
N ARG A 1 -38.37 -23.47 18.78
CA ARG A 1 -37.81 -22.69 17.63
C ARG A 1 -36.75 -21.77 18.23
N ASP A 2 -35.56 -22.31 18.38
CA ASP A 2 -34.44 -21.55 18.89
C ASP A 2 -33.84 -20.73 17.74
N GLN A 3 -33.97 -19.40 17.84
CA GLN A 3 -33.18 -18.49 17.03
C GLN A 3 -31.71 -18.59 17.51
N PRO A 4 -30.73 -18.74 16.62
CA PRO A 4 -29.35 -18.68 17.02
C PRO A 4 -29.07 -17.26 17.53
N ARG A 5 -28.76 -17.14 18.82
CA ARG A 5 -28.26 -15.91 19.39
C ARG A 5 -27.05 -15.46 18.62
N SER A 6 -27.09 -14.27 18.07
CA SER A 6 -25.98 -13.60 17.42
C SER A 6 -24.79 -13.62 18.40
N ARG A 7 -23.88 -14.57 18.23
CA ARG A 7 -22.54 -14.45 18.81
C ARG A 7 -21.96 -13.19 18.21
N GLY A 8 -21.69 -12.21 19.06
CA GLY A 8 -21.30 -10.90 18.63
C GLY A 8 -20.10 -10.98 17.69
N LEU A 9 -20.08 -10.14 16.66
CA LEU A 9 -18.97 -9.97 15.71
C LEU A 9 -17.59 -9.99 16.39
N GLY A 10 -17.47 -9.52 17.64
CA GLY A 10 -16.26 -9.58 18.43
C GLY A 10 -15.70 -10.99 18.77
N ASP A 11 -16.52 -12.06 18.75
CA ASP A 11 -16.03 -13.41 19.02
C ASP A 11 -15.54 -14.12 17.76
N VAL A 12 -16.02 -13.74 16.60
CA VAL A 12 -15.55 -14.24 15.29
C VAL A 12 -14.18 -13.65 14.98
N TYR A 13 -13.98 -12.37 15.25
CA TYR A 13 -12.69 -11.68 15.03
C TYR A 13 -11.59 -12.12 16.01
N LYS A 14 -11.90 -12.59 17.20
CA LYS A 14 -10.89 -13.08 18.16
C LYS A 14 -10.21 -14.40 17.75
N ARG A 15 -10.69 -15.09 16.73
CA ARG A 15 -10.17 -16.40 16.30
C ARG A 15 -9.63 -16.43 14.87
N GLN A 16 -9.80 -15.37 14.10
CA GLN A 16 -9.18 -15.23 12.78
C GLN A 16 -7.95 -14.35 12.91
N ASN A 17 -6.81 -14.79 12.38
CA ASN A 17 -5.68 -13.92 12.14
C ASN A 17 -6.15 -12.84 11.18
N LEU A 18 -6.24 -11.58 11.64
CA LEU A 18 -6.69 -10.43 10.85
C LEU A 18 -5.89 -10.26 9.57
N TYR A 19 -4.62 -10.62 9.62
CA TYR A 19 -3.68 -10.56 8.51
C TYR A 19 -2.56 -11.55 8.75
N ARG A 20 -2.12 -12.24 7.70
CA ARG A 20 -0.97 -13.14 7.72
C ARG A 20 -0.13 -12.90 6.49
N ASP A 21 1.06 -12.42 6.69
CA ASP A 21 2.05 -12.20 5.64
C ASP A 21 3.18 -13.22 5.78
N GLU A 22 3.00 -14.36 5.12
CA GLU A 22 4.01 -15.42 5.11
C GLU A 22 5.27 -14.97 4.34
N MET A 23 5.09 -14.08 3.36
CA MET A 23 6.20 -13.55 2.59
C MET A 23 7.07 -12.63 3.44
N ALA A 24 6.47 -11.76 4.25
CA ALA A 24 7.23 -10.91 5.18
C ALA A 24 8.05 -11.74 6.17
N VAL A 25 7.49 -12.84 6.70
CA VAL A 25 8.23 -13.75 7.58
C VAL A 25 9.42 -14.36 6.83
N HIS A 26 9.21 -14.85 5.60
CA HIS A 26 10.28 -15.41 4.79
C HIS A 26 11.37 -14.39 4.43
N LEU A 27 10.99 -13.13 4.19
CA LEU A 27 11.93 -12.06 3.90
C LEU A 27 12.78 -11.70 5.12
N ILE A 28 12.21 -11.66 6.32
CA ILE A 28 12.94 -11.39 7.57
C ILE A 28 14.08 -12.39 7.76
N ASP A 29 13.86 -13.66 7.46
CA ASP A 29 14.88 -14.71 7.58
C ASP A 29 16.04 -14.54 6.59
N GLN A 30 15.86 -13.78 5.52
CA GLN A 30 16.89 -13.51 4.50
C GLN A 30 17.70 -12.23 4.76
N ILE A 31 17.23 -11.37 5.67
CA ILE A 31 17.84 -10.08 5.95
C ILE A 31 18.82 -10.23 7.12
N ASP A 32 20.11 -9.99 6.87
CA ASP A 32 21.14 -9.94 7.92
C ASP A 32 21.01 -8.64 8.74
N TYR A 33 20.05 -8.64 9.65
CA TYR A 33 19.80 -7.54 10.58
C TYR A 33 19.35 -8.07 11.95
N ASP A 34 19.88 -7.47 13.01
CA ASP A 34 19.49 -7.79 14.39
C ASP A 34 18.12 -7.19 14.75
N PHE A 35 17.08 -7.97 14.58
CA PHE A 35 15.70 -7.58 14.94
C PHE A 35 15.42 -7.63 16.45
N SER A 36 16.36 -8.05 17.29
CA SER A 36 16.14 -8.24 18.75
C SER A 36 15.62 -6.98 19.47
N GLN A 37 16.03 -5.79 19.00
CA GLN A 37 15.57 -4.52 19.55
C GLN A 37 14.12 -4.19 19.15
N VAL A 38 13.71 -4.61 17.94
CA VAL A 38 12.34 -4.46 17.44
C VAL A 38 11.43 -5.41 18.20
N GLU A 39 11.85 -6.66 18.39
CA GLU A 39 11.11 -7.68 19.15
C GLU A 39 10.88 -7.28 20.58
N LYS A 40 11.91 -6.77 21.29
CA LYS A 40 11.77 -6.28 22.68
C LYS A 40 10.75 -5.15 22.81
N LYS A 41 10.65 -4.29 21.78
CA LYS A 41 9.68 -3.18 21.76
C LYS A 41 8.28 -3.63 21.31
N SER A 42 8.14 -4.75 20.60
CA SER A 42 6.88 -5.22 19.99
C SER A 42 5.77 -5.50 21.02
N HIS A 43 6.13 -5.76 22.27
CA HIS A 43 5.18 -5.98 23.37
C HIS A 43 4.55 -4.70 23.94
N GLY A 44 5.05 -3.52 23.55
CA GLY A 44 4.51 -2.22 23.98
C GLY A 44 3.12 -1.96 23.37
N LEU A 45 2.24 -1.30 24.14
CA LEU A 45 0.86 -1.02 23.72
C LEU A 45 0.81 -0.21 22.43
N MET A 46 1.68 0.79 22.27
CA MET A 46 1.79 1.62 21.08
C MET A 46 2.27 0.82 19.86
N GLN A 47 3.19 -0.09 20.06
CA GLN A 47 3.71 -0.94 18.98
C GLN A 47 2.64 -1.93 18.49
N ARG A 48 1.89 -2.52 19.43
CA ARG A 48 0.76 -3.41 19.09
C ARG A 48 -0.33 -2.66 18.33
N PHE A 49 -0.60 -1.39 18.73
CA PHE A 49 -1.55 -0.55 18.01
C PHE A 49 -1.06 -0.25 16.58
N GLY A 50 0.21 0.15 16.41
CA GLY A 50 0.80 0.39 15.10
C GLY A 50 0.82 -0.87 14.21
N SER A 51 1.11 -2.05 14.79
CA SER A 51 1.05 -3.31 14.04
C SER A 51 -0.37 -3.66 13.58
N LEU A 52 -1.37 -3.37 14.42
CA LEU A 52 -2.78 -3.55 14.06
C LEU A 52 -3.19 -2.60 12.93
N GLU A 53 -2.78 -1.34 13.00
CA GLU A 53 -3.05 -0.34 11.96
C GLU A 53 -2.46 -0.76 10.62
N VAL A 54 -1.21 -1.22 10.60
CA VAL A 54 -0.57 -1.74 9.37
C VAL A 54 -1.31 -2.96 8.84
N ALA A 55 -1.67 -3.92 9.69
CA ALA A 55 -2.40 -5.12 9.27
C ALA A 55 -3.78 -4.78 8.70
N MET A 56 -4.52 -3.86 9.31
CA MET A 56 -5.82 -3.40 8.80
C MET A 56 -5.66 -2.70 7.46
N ARG A 57 -4.70 -1.80 7.33
CA ARG A 57 -4.40 -1.10 6.07
C ARG A 57 -4.13 -2.08 4.92
N GLN A 58 -3.25 -3.06 5.15
CA GLN A 58 -2.93 -4.06 4.12
C GLN A 58 -4.15 -4.90 3.74
N ASN A 59 -4.94 -5.30 4.72
CA ASN A 59 -6.18 -6.04 4.47
C ASN A 59 -7.18 -5.23 3.66
N ASP A 60 -7.37 -3.95 3.99
CA ASP A 60 -8.31 -3.06 3.29
C ASP A 60 -7.85 -2.80 1.85
N LEU A 61 -6.55 -2.54 1.62
CA LEU A 61 -6.01 -2.37 0.27
C LEU A 61 -6.13 -3.66 -0.56
N ALA A 62 -5.83 -4.81 0.03
CA ALA A 62 -5.99 -6.09 -0.65
C ALA A 62 -7.47 -6.37 -1.01
N TRP A 63 -8.39 -6.01 -0.12
CA TRP A 63 -9.83 -6.15 -0.36
C TRP A 63 -10.31 -5.28 -1.52
N GLU A 64 -9.86 -4.02 -1.60
CA GLU A 64 -10.19 -3.13 -2.71
C GLU A 64 -9.65 -3.65 -4.05
N VAL A 65 -8.40 -4.13 -4.06
CA VAL A 65 -7.79 -4.74 -5.25
C VAL A 65 -8.59 -5.97 -5.70
N GLN A 66 -8.93 -6.88 -4.77
CA GLN A 66 -9.69 -8.09 -5.06
C GLN A 66 -11.10 -7.78 -5.56
N ASN A 67 -11.78 -6.79 -4.98
CA ASN A 67 -13.10 -6.36 -5.45
C ASN A 67 -13.05 -5.81 -6.87
N TYR A 68 -12.06 -4.99 -7.18
CA TYR A 68 -11.89 -4.47 -8.53
C TYR A 68 -11.65 -5.61 -9.53
N LEU A 69 -10.77 -6.55 -9.19
CA LEU A 69 -10.46 -7.71 -10.03
C LEU A 69 -11.65 -8.68 -10.19
N ALA A 70 -12.60 -8.71 -9.25
CA ALA A 70 -13.81 -9.52 -9.40
C ALA A 70 -14.69 -9.05 -10.56
N ASP A 71 -14.72 -7.74 -10.81
CA ASP A 71 -15.46 -7.15 -11.94
C ASP A 71 -14.59 -6.96 -13.20
N HIS A 72 -13.26 -6.92 -13.04
CA HIS A 72 -12.27 -6.68 -14.11
C HIS A 72 -11.13 -7.70 -14.01
N PRO A 73 -11.35 -8.98 -14.31
CA PRO A 73 -10.39 -10.05 -14.02
C PRO A 73 -9.05 -9.95 -14.78
N ASP A 74 -9.05 -9.33 -15.94
CA ASP A 74 -7.87 -9.16 -16.79
C ASP A 74 -7.19 -7.79 -16.62
N ALA A 75 -7.69 -6.95 -15.70
CA ALA A 75 -7.12 -5.65 -15.41
C ALA A 75 -5.72 -5.77 -14.78
N VAL A 76 -4.97 -4.68 -14.87
CA VAL A 76 -3.66 -4.63 -14.24
C VAL A 76 -3.72 -4.09 -12.81
N VAL A 77 -2.87 -4.63 -11.94
CA VAL A 77 -2.66 -4.19 -10.57
C VAL A 77 -1.32 -3.45 -10.49
N VAL A 78 -1.34 -2.22 -10.04
CA VAL A 78 -0.13 -1.38 -9.97
C VAL A 78 0.15 -0.97 -8.54
N ASN A 79 1.24 -1.48 -7.97
CA ASN A 79 1.71 -1.17 -6.62
C ASN A 79 2.68 0.03 -6.68
N LEU A 80 2.23 1.19 -6.23
CA LEU A 80 2.99 2.43 -6.22
C LEU A 80 3.84 2.53 -4.94
N GLY A 81 5.16 2.66 -5.07
CA GLY A 81 6.08 2.66 -3.95
C GLY A 81 6.10 1.30 -3.25
N CYS A 82 6.32 0.26 -4.03
CA CYS A 82 6.08 -1.13 -3.61
C CYS A 82 7.00 -1.64 -2.50
N GLY A 83 8.20 -1.07 -2.30
CA GLY A 83 9.16 -1.61 -1.34
C GLY A 83 9.33 -3.12 -1.47
N LEU A 84 9.18 -3.82 -0.36
CA LEU A 84 9.12 -5.30 -0.30
C LEU A 84 7.68 -5.81 -0.07
N ASP A 85 6.65 -4.97 -0.28
CA ASP A 85 5.26 -5.37 -0.14
C ASP A 85 4.86 -6.42 -1.18
N SER A 86 4.14 -7.44 -0.75
CA SER A 86 3.66 -8.57 -1.56
C SER A 86 2.14 -8.56 -1.79
N THR A 87 1.44 -7.48 -1.43
CA THR A 87 -0.03 -7.38 -1.53
C THR A 87 -0.52 -7.61 -2.95
N GLY A 88 0.14 -7.04 -3.96
CA GLY A 88 -0.21 -7.29 -5.37
C GLY A 88 -0.18 -8.78 -5.71
N ARG A 89 0.90 -9.47 -5.32
CA ARG A 89 1.04 -10.93 -5.50
C ARG A 89 -0.03 -11.72 -4.77
N ALA A 90 -0.38 -11.32 -3.55
CA ALA A 90 -1.42 -11.97 -2.76
C ALA A 90 -2.82 -11.80 -3.37
N CYS A 91 -3.03 -10.79 -4.22
CA CYS A 91 -4.27 -10.53 -4.94
C CYS A 91 -4.31 -11.15 -6.35
N ASP A 92 -3.24 -11.85 -6.78
CA ASP A 92 -3.17 -12.46 -8.11
C ASP A 92 -4.31 -13.47 -8.32
N ASN A 93 -5.19 -13.17 -9.27
CA ASN A 93 -6.35 -13.99 -9.63
C ASN A 93 -6.04 -15.02 -10.74
N GLY A 94 -4.80 -15.11 -11.21
CA GLY A 94 -4.39 -16.00 -12.29
C GLY A 94 -4.47 -15.40 -13.70
N SER A 95 -5.09 -14.22 -13.87
CA SER A 95 -5.23 -13.50 -15.15
C SER A 95 -4.55 -12.13 -15.13
N CYS A 96 -4.66 -11.39 -14.03
CA CYS A 96 -4.15 -10.03 -13.94
C CYS A 96 -2.62 -9.97 -14.07
N LYS A 97 -2.12 -8.87 -14.62
CA LYS A 97 -0.70 -8.51 -14.58
C LYS A 97 -0.44 -7.55 -13.43
N ILE A 98 0.70 -7.70 -12.76
CA ILE A 98 1.07 -6.93 -11.59
C ILE A 98 2.33 -6.12 -11.89
N TYR A 99 2.27 -4.82 -11.65
CA TYR A 99 3.40 -3.92 -11.77
C TYR A 99 3.79 -3.39 -10.39
N ASN A 100 5.05 -3.58 -10.02
CA ASN A 100 5.61 -3.09 -8.75
C ASN A 100 6.57 -1.94 -9.05
N LEU A 101 6.24 -0.73 -8.62
CA LEU A 101 6.94 0.50 -8.92
C LEU A 101 7.65 1.07 -7.69
N ASP A 102 8.95 1.36 -7.81
CA ASP A 102 9.71 2.06 -6.78
C ASP A 102 11.02 2.64 -7.35
N PHE A 103 11.78 3.30 -6.51
CA PHE A 103 13.10 3.80 -6.87
C PHE A 103 14.07 2.68 -7.29
N PRO A 104 15.08 2.98 -8.14
CA PRO A 104 15.99 1.97 -8.68
C PRO A 104 16.72 1.13 -7.62
N ASP A 105 17.13 1.73 -6.52
CA ASP A 105 17.80 1.07 -5.41
C ASP A 105 16.85 0.12 -4.66
N VAL A 106 15.61 0.52 -4.46
CA VAL A 106 14.57 -0.32 -3.85
C VAL A 106 14.23 -1.50 -4.76
N ILE A 107 14.05 -1.27 -6.05
CA ILE A 107 13.79 -2.34 -7.04
C ILE A 107 14.96 -3.30 -7.13
N ALA A 108 16.20 -2.82 -7.02
CA ALA A 108 17.37 -3.70 -6.98
C ALA A 108 17.33 -4.66 -5.79
N VAL A 109 16.99 -4.17 -4.60
CA VAL A 109 16.82 -5.00 -3.39
C VAL A 109 15.63 -5.95 -3.55
N ARG A 110 14.49 -5.44 -4.07
CA ARG A 110 13.31 -6.26 -4.32
C ARG A 110 13.61 -7.42 -5.27
N ASN A 111 14.34 -7.19 -6.35
CA ASN A 111 14.71 -8.24 -7.31
C ASN A 111 15.57 -9.35 -6.68
N GLN A 112 16.33 -9.04 -5.63
CA GLN A 112 17.14 -10.04 -4.91
C GLN A 112 16.31 -10.83 -3.90
N LEU A 113 15.47 -10.17 -3.13
CA LEU A 113 14.74 -10.76 -2.00
C LEU A 113 13.34 -11.26 -2.39
N LEU A 114 12.70 -10.59 -3.34
CA LEU A 114 11.34 -10.87 -3.80
C LEU A 114 11.25 -10.72 -5.33
N PRO A 115 11.92 -11.59 -6.09
CA PRO A 115 11.93 -11.51 -7.55
C PRO A 115 10.52 -11.61 -8.13
N ALA A 116 10.30 -10.91 -9.24
CA ALA A 116 9.03 -10.90 -9.94
C ALA A 116 8.64 -12.31 -10.41
N GLY A 117 7.38 -12.67 -10.25
CA GLY A 117 6.79 -13.89 -10.80
C GLY A 117 6.42 -13.73 -12.29
N ASP A 118 5.83 -14.76 -12.89
CA ASP A 118 5.51 -14.82 -14.33
C ASP A 118 4.57 -13.68 -14.79
N ARG A 119 3.66 -13.24 -13.92
CA ARG A 119 2.72 -12.13 -14.18
C ARG A 119 3.08 -10.84 -13.49
N GLU A 120 4.27 -10.76 -12.94
CA GLU A 120 4.77 -9.57 -12.26
C GLU A 120 5.86 -8.88 -13.06
N GLU A 121 5.94 -7.57 -12.93
CA GLU A 121 7.01 -6.75 -13.46
C GLU A 121 7.44 -5.71 -12.42
N ASN A 122 8.74 -5.68 -12.11
CA ASN A 122 9.32 -4.68 -11.21
C ASN A 122 9.86 -3.52 -12.06
N ILE A 123 9.34 -2.32 -11.87
CA ILE A 123 9.66 -1.11 -12.65
C ILE A 123 10.38 -0.10 -11.77
N SER A 124 11.62 0.22 -12.14
CA SER A 124 12.36 1.32 -11.53
C SER A 124 11.85 2.65 -12.06
N CYS A 125 11.36 3.52 -11.19
CA CYS A 125 10.91 4.85 -11.54
C CYS A 125 10.90 5.80 -10.33
N ASN A 126 10.78 7.08 -10.60
CA ASN A 126 10.32 8.07 -9.62
C ASN A 126 8.83 8.34 -9.91
N LEU A 127 7.96 8.17 -8.94
CA LEU A 127 6.52 8.35 -9.11
C LEU A 127 6.11 9.79 -9.52
N ASN A 128 6.97 10.78 -9.26
CA ASN A 128 6.74 12.16 -9.72
C ASN A 128 6.94 12.34 -11.24
N ASP A 129 7.61 11.39 -11.90
CA ASP A 129 7.80 11.40 -13.34
C ASP A 129 6.65 10.62 -14.00
N THR A 130 6.24 11.01 -15.20
CA THR A 130 5.14 10.34 -15.91
C THR A 130 5.63 9.28 -16.91
N GLU A 131 6.93 9.09 -17.05
CA GLU A 131 7.52 8.14 -18.01
C GLU A 131 7.09 6.69 -17.74
N TRP A 132 6.83 6.31 -16.49
CA TRP A 132 6.38 4.97 -16.15
C TRP A 132 4.97 4.66 -16.66
N PHE A 133 4.15 5.67 -16.95
CA PHE A 133 2.79 5.47 -17.51
C PHE A 133 2.85 4.68 -18.82
N THR A 134 3.85 4.91 -19.64
CA THR A 134 4.02 4.22 -20.93
C THR A 134 4.39 2.75 -20.80
N LYS A 135 4.77 2.30 -19.61
CA LYS A 135 5.12 0.91 -19.31
C LYS A 135 3.92 0.10 -18.81
N ILE A 136 2.83 0.76 -18.46
CA ILE A 136 1.62 0.12 -17.93
C ILE A 136 0.63 -0.09 -19.06
N ASP A 137 0.37 -1.35 -19.39
CA ASP A 137 -0.69 -1.70 -20.33
C ASP A 137 -2.02 -1.83 -19.58
N ALA A 138 -2.78 -0.76 -19.54
CA ALA A 138 -4.07 -0.68 -18.85
C ALA A 138 -5.28 -0.85 -19.78
N SER A 139 -5.11 -1.51 -20.93
CA SER A 139 -6.18 -1.69 -21.94
C SER A 139 -7.41 -2.41 -21.40
N GLU A 140 -7.22 -3.33 -20.44
CA GLU A 140 -8.29 -4.09 -19.77
C GLU A 140 -8.71 -3.49 -18.41
N GLY A 141 -8.29 -2.25 -18.13
CA GLY A 141 -8.51 -1.57 -16.87
C GLY A 141 -7.30 -1.61 -15.95
N ALA A 142 -7.31 -0.75 -14.93
CA ALA A 142 -6.21 -0.65 -13.98
C ALA A 142 -6.70 -0.31 -12.57
N ILE A 143 -6.15 -1.00 -11.58
CA ILE A 143 -6.21 -0.58 -10.19
C ILE A 143 -4.81 -0.27 -9.69
N PHE A 144 -4.64 0.94 -9.18
CA PHE A 144 -3.43 1.42 -8.56
C PHE A 144 -3.64 1.43 -7.04
N PHE A 145 -2.64 0.97 -6.30
CA PHE A 145 -2.67 1.12 -4.85
C PHE A 145 -1.34 1.61 -4.31
N ALA A 146 -1.40 2.40 -3.22
CA ALA A 146 -0.24 2.93 -2.54
C ALA A 146 -0.38 2.71 -1.03
N SER A 147 0.53 1.94 -0.42
CA SER A 147 0.53 1.62 0.99
C SER A 147 1.65 2.34 1.73
N GLY A 148 1.32 3.37 2.52
CA GLY A 148 2.29 4.13 3.30
C GLY A 148 3.22 5.01 2.47
N VAL A 149 2.82 5.44 1.28
CA VAL A 149 3.67 6.12 0.29
C VAL A 149 3.44 7.62 0.27
N PHE A 150 2.20 8.06 0.09
CA PHE A 150 1.90 9.47 -0.16
C PHE A 150 2.19 10.39 1.01
N TYR A 151 2.33 9.88 2.21
CA TYR A 151 2.77 10.68 3.37
C TYR A 151 4.07 11.46 3.12
N TYR A 152 4.97 10.93 2.30
CA TYR A 152 6.28 11.50 2.00
C TYR A 152 6.26 12.53 0.88
N PHE A 153 5.13 12.73 0.22
CA PHE A 153 4.97 13.67 -0.89
C PHE A 153 4.40 15.00 -0.39
N LEU A 154 4.72 16.07 -1.09
CA LEU A 154 4.00 17.32 -0.94
C LEU A 154 2.59 17.17 -1.54
N THR A 155 1.60 17.87 -0.99
CA THR A 155 0.21 17.82 -1.49
C THR A 155 0.11 18.12 -2.99
N GLU A 156 0.89 19.09 -3.48
CA GLU A 156 0.92 19.44 -4.91
C GLU A 156 1.52 18.32 -5.79
N GLN A 157 2.47 17.55 -5.27
CA GLN A 157 3.03 16.40 -5.98
C GLN A 157 1.96 15.30 -6.13
N VAL A 158 1.25 14.98 -5.05
CA VAL A 158 0.15 13.99 -5.09
C VAL A 158 -0.95 14.46 -6.04
N ARG A 159 -1.34 15.74 -5.97
CA ARG A 159 -2.33 16.32 -6.85
C ARG A 159 -1.94 16.20 -8.33
N THR A 160 -0.72 16.62 -8.66
CA THR A 160 -0.21 16.55 -10.03
C THR A 160 -0.18 15.11 -10.54
N LEU A 161 0.29 14.16 -9.71
CA LEU A 161 0.31 12.75 -10.04
C LEU A 161 -1.10 12.22 -10.30
N VAL A 162 -2.05 12.47 -9.40
CA VAL A 162 -3.44 12.00 -9.53
C VAL A 162 -4.10 12.56 -10.78
N GLN A 163 -3.92 13.85 -11.08
CA GLN A 163 -4.44 14.47 -12.31
C GLN A 163 -3.85 13.82 -13.57
N ALA A 164 -2.52 13.63 -13.59
CA ALA A 164 -1.84 12.98 -14.72
C ALA A 164 -2.28 11.51 -14.89
N MET A 165 -2.52 10.78 -13.79
CA MET A 165 -3.06 9.43 -13.83
C MET A 165 -4.50 9.42 -14.38
N ALA A 166 -5.35 10.37 -13.97
CA ALA A 166 -6.72 10.48 -14.47
C ALA A 166 -6.77 10.78 -15.97
N ASP A 167 -5.76 11.48 -16.51
CA ASP A 167 -5.63 11.72 -17.95
C ASP A 167 -5.15 10.48 -18.72
N SER A 168 -4.23 9.72 -18.13
CA SER A 168 -3.53 8.62 -18.81
C SER A 168 -4.24 7.27 -18.67
N PHE A 169 -5.03 7.10 -17.62
CA PHE A 169 -5.72 5.84 -17.29
C PHE A 169 -7.22 6.07 -17.06
N PRO A 170 -7.99 6.42 -18.11
CA PRO A 170 -9.41 6.70 -17.97
C PRO A 170 -10.16 5.47 -17.45
N GLY A 171 -10.96 5.66 -16.40
CA GLY A 171 -11.68 4.58 -15.70
C GLY A 171 -10.83 3.75 -14.73
N GLY A 172 -9.54 4.05 -14.60
CA GLY A 172 -8.69 3.44 -13.58
C GLY A 172 -9.09 3.85 -12.17
N VAL A 173 -8.79 3.00 -11.19
CA VAL A 173 -9.05 3.22 -9.77
C VAL A 173 -7.75 3.41 -9.03
N LEU A 174 -7.66 4.41 -8.13
CA LEU A 174 -6.54 4.61 -7.23
C LEU A 174 -7.00 4.48 -5.78
N VAL A 175 -6.39 3.57 -5.04
CA VAL A 175 -6.63 3.34 -3.61
C VAL A 175 -5.36 3.62 -2.82
N PHE A 176 -5.44 4.38 -1.75
CA PHE A 176 -4.30 4.66 -0.89
C PHE A 176 -4.72 4.96 0.54
N ASP A 177 -3.80 4.71 1.47
CA ASP A 177 -3.99 5.09 2.85
C ASP A 177 -3.62 6.55 3.10
N ALA A 178 -4.43 7.23 3.89
CA ALA A 178 -4.21 8.61 4.29
C ALA A 178 -4.48 8.82 5.77
N ALA A 179 -3.85 9.82 6.34
CA ALA A 179 -4.05 10.21 7.73
C ALA A 179 -4.24 11.73 7.84
N ASN A 180 -4.91 12.16 8.91
CA ASN A 180 -5.09 13.58 9.17
C ASN A 180 -3.76 14.25 9.57
N ARG A 181 -3.71 15.58 9.53
CA ARG A 181 -2.51 16.38 9.82
C ARG A 181 -1.86 16.09 11.18
N THR A 182 -2.67 15.75 12.19
CA THR A 182 -2.14 15.43 13.53
C THR A 182 -1.42 14.09 13.52
N ALA A 183 -2.03 13.07 12.90
CA ALA A 183 -1.42 11.76 12.75
C ALA A 183 -0.16 11.80 11.89
N VAL A 184 -0.16 12.52 10.76
CA VAL A 184 1.02 12.70 9.90
C VAL A 184 2.17 13.37 10.67
N LYS A 185 1.91 14.42 11.46
CA LYS A 185 2.92 15.03 12.34
C LYS A 185 3.46 14.05 13.39
N MET A 186 2.60 13.17 13.90
CA MET A 186 3.01 12.16 14.87
C MET A 186 3.87 11.06 14.22
N ILE A 187 3.52 10.61 13.01
CA ILE A 187 4.33 9.69 12.19
C ILE A 187 5.73 10.28 11.98
N ALA A 188 5.82 11.53 11.50
CA ALA A 188 7.10 12.20 11.30
C ALA A 188 7.94 12.27 12.59
N LYS A 189 7.30 12.53 13.72
CA LYS A 189 7.97 12.73 15.01
C LYS A 189 8.42 11.44 15.69
N THR A 190 7.71 10.35 15.48
CA THR A 190 7.96 9.06 16.15
C THR A 190 8.65 8.06 15.25
N TRP A 191 8.09 7.76 14.09
CA TRP A 191 8.59 6.73 13.19
C TRP A 191 9.88 7.13 12.48
N LEU A 192 9.92 8.30 11.85
CA LEU A 192 11.11 8.76 11.13
C LEU A 192 12.31 8.93 12.07
N ARG A 193 12.08 9.45 13.29
CA ARG A 193 13.14 9.56 14.29
C ARG A 193 13.62 8.22 14.82
N SER A 194 12.71 7.26 15.07
CA SER A 194 13.07 5.94 15.57
C SER A 194 13.84 5.13 14.53
N ALA A 195 13.52 5.33 13.24
CA ALA A 195 14.21 4.74 12.10
C ALA A 195 15.52 5.46 11.74
N LYS A 196 15.87 6.57 12.44
CA LYS A 196 17.03 7.45 12.15
C LYS A 196 17.01 8.05 10.74
N ILE A 197 15.84 8.18 10.14
CA ILE A 197 15.64 8.82 8.84
C ILE A 197 15.57 10.33 9.08
N GLN A 198 16.58 11.06 8.64
CA GLN A 198 16.72 12.51 8.92
C GLN A 198 16.29 13.39 7.74
N ASP A 199 16.36 12.88 6.52
CA ASP A 199 16.18 13.67 5.29
C ASP A 199 14.78 13.51 4.66
N VAL A 200 13.87 12.83 5.34
CA VAL A 200 12.50 12.59 4.86
C VAL A 200 11.49 13.21 5.82
N GLY A 201 10.59 14.03 5.29
CA GLY A 201 9.45 14.59 6.01
C GLY A 201 8.16 13.82 5.72
N ALA A 202 7.13 14.05 6.51
CA ALA A 202 5.78 13.60 6.19
C ALA A 202 4.89 14.85 6.01
N TYR A 203 4.31 14.99 4.82
CA TYR A 203 3.68 16.24 4.38
C TYR A 203 2.22 16.07 3.98
N PHE A 204 1.94 15.07 3.14
CA PHE A 204 0.58 14.83 2.65
C PHE A 204 -0.32 14.30 3.76
N ALA A 205 -1.43 14.97 3.96
CA ALA A 205 -2.43 14.61 4.97
C ALA A 205 -3.82 14.93 4.43
N VAL A 206 -4.77 14.06 4.71
CA VAL A 206 -6.18 14.20 4.31
C VAL A 206 -7.04 14.00 5.54
N SER A 207 -7.93 14.94 5.80
CA SER A 207 -8.92 14.82 6.88
C SER A 207 -10.30 14.48 6.35
N ASP A 208 -10.64 15.00 5.16
CA ASP A 208 -11.87 14.69 4.42
C ASP A 208 -11.57 14.65 2.92
N ALA A 209 -11.55 13.45 2.36
CA ALA A 209 -11.20 13.22 0.96
C ALA A 209 -12.17 13.94 0.00
N LYS A 210 -13.45 13.99 0.33
CA LYS A 210 -14.46 14.62 -0.52
C LYS A 210 -14.21 16.11 -0.70
N SER A 211 -13.83 16.81 0.35
CA SER A 211 -13.59 18.26 0.29
C SER A 211 -12.16 18.62 -0.13
N GLU A 212 -11.19 17.75 0.13
CA GLU A 212 -9.78 18.05 -0.10
C GLU A 212 -9.24 17.46 -1.41
N ILE A 213 -9.77 16.33 -1.89
CA ILE A 213 -9.28 15.61 -3.09
C ILE A 213 -10.22 15.76 -4.28
N SER A 214 -11.54 15.56 -4.10
CA SER A 214 -12.49 15.64 -5.22
C SER A 214 -12.46 16.95 -6.01
N PRO A 215 -12.10 18.13 -5.44
CA PRO A 215 -11.94 19.35 -6.21
C PRO A 215 -10.71 19.38 -7.14
N TRP A 216 -9.81 18.40 -7.07
CA TRP A 216 -8.63 18.37 -7.92
C TRP A 216 -8.96 18.06 -9.38
N ASP A 217 -9.97 17.22 -9.59
CA ASP A 217 -10.43 16.85 -10.93
C ASP A 217 -11.89 16.41 -10.86
N SER A 218 -12.69 16.74 -11.87
CA SER A 218 -14.12 16.40 -11.94
C SER A 218 -14.40 14.90 -12.13
N ARG A 219 -13.37 14.13 -12.39
CA ARG A 219 -13.44 12.66 -12.54
C ARG A 219 -13.23 11.90 -11.23
N LEU A 220 -12.86 12.60 -10.13
CA LEU A 220 -12.56 12.03 -8.80
C LEU A 220 -13.79 11.97 -7.90
#